data_567d11549aa0f7792796b50efe640d9a
#
_entry.id   567d11549aa0f7792796b50efe640d9a
#
_cell.length_a   1.000
_cell.length_b   1.000
_cell.length_c   1.000
_cell.angle_alpha   90.00
_cell.angle_beta   90.00
_cell.angle_gamma   90.00
#
_symmetry.space_group_name_H-M   'P 1'
#
loop_
_entity.id
_entity.type
_entity.pdbx_description
1 polymer ?
#
loop_
_entity_poly.entity_id
_entity_poly.type
_entity_poly.pdbx_seq_one_letter_code
_entity_poly.pdbx_strand_id
1 'polypeptide(L)'
;MNIMMQQEATLVQRACAKVAGFRALHKRLEKKIIVSGKSLSTLNNYMRCIAHLSLYFKCLPTDLDLEQIEEYLLSVKRENTTPSESFFKHTVYGLRFLFRCEGLDDRAIRLPHLKRDNKSNRLS
;
A
#
# COMPACT_ATOMS: atom_id res chain seq x y z
N MET A 1 26.62 19.32 -8.17
CA MET A 1 26.05 18.98 -8.14
C MET A 1 25.52 18.43 -8.00
N ASN A 2 25.62 18.36 -7.82
CA ASN A 2 24.97 17.69 -7.59
C ASN A 2 24.45 16.89 -7.68
N ILE A 3 24.66 16.44 -7.71
CA ILE A 3 24.24 15.59 -7.88
C ILE A 3 23.50 15.08 -7.56
N MET A 4 23.50 14.98 -7.28
CA MET A 4 22.80 14.37 -6.97
C MET A 4 21.83 14.42 -6.95
N MET A 5 21.90 14.83 -6.92
CA MET A 5 21.02 14.81 -6.98
C MET A 5 20.23 14.46 -7.66
N GLN A 6 20.46 14.27 -8.10
CA GLN A 6 19.76 13.70 -8.81
C GLN A 6 19.16 12.63 -8.57
N GLN A 7 18.97 12.54 -7.76
CA GLN A 7 18.38 11.45 -7.35
C GLN A 7 17.04 11.32 -7.85
N GLU A 8 16.58 10.12 -8.21
CA GLU A 8 15.23 9.90 -8.64
C GLU A 8 14.29 10.08 -7.49
N ALA A 9 13.14 10.66 -7.74
CA ALA A 9 12.12 10.78 -6.72
C ALA A 9 11.62 9.39 -6.32
N THR A 10 11.36 9.21 -5.04
CA THR A 10 10.79 7.95 -4.57
C THR A 10 9.36 7.82 -5.08
N LEU A 11 8.80 6.61 -4.96
CA LEU A 11 7.41 6.40 -5.33
C LEU A 11 6.48 7.31 -4.54
N VAL A 12 6.75 7.46 -3.24
CA VAL A 12 5.92 8.31 -2.40
C VAL A 12 6.00 9.76 -2.86
N GLN A 13 7.20 10.23 -3.17
CA GLN A 13 7.35 11.61 -3.64
C GLN A 13 6.62 11.83 -4.96
N ARG A 14 6.70 10.87 -5.86
CA ARG A 14 6.01 10.98 -7.14
C ARG A 14 4.51 10.98 -6.95
N ALA A 15 4.01 10.14 -6.04
CA ALA A 15 2.57 10.10 -5.77
C ALA A 15 2.11 11.43 -5.17
N CYS A 16 2.91 12.00 -4.28
CA CYS A 16 2.56 13.30 -3.71
C CYS A 16 2.45 14.37 -4.78
N ALA A 17 3.29 14.27 -5.81
CA ALA A 17 3.29 15.27 -6.86
C ALA A 17 2.17 15.05 -7.88
N LYS A 18 1.79 13.79 -8.11
CA LYS A 18 0.91 13.47 -9.22
C LYS A 18 -0.50 13.05 -8.84
N VAL A 19 -0.70 12.64 -7.60
CA VAL A 19 -2.01 12.16 -7.17
C VAL A 19 -2.59 13.16 -6.19
N ALA A 20 -3.70 13.76 -6.56
CA ALA A 20 -4.34 14.77 -5.72
C ALA A 20 -4.73 14.15 -4.39
N GLY A 21 -4.37 14.84 -3.31
CA GLY A 21 -4.73 14.39 -1.98
C GLY A 21 -3.77 13.38 -1.35
N PHE A 22 -2.80 12.91 -2.11
CA PHE A 22 -1.92 11.86 -1.59
C PHE A 22 -1.08 12.37 -0.42
N ARG A 23 -0.58 13.59 -0.51
CA ARG A 23 0.25 14.14 0.56
C ARG A 23 -0.55 14.24 1.87
N ALA A 24 -1.78 14.69 1.78
CA ALA A 24 -2.64 14.79 2.96
C ALA A 24 -2.94 13.40 3.53
N LEU A 25 -3.19 12.43 2.65
CA LEU A 25 -3.40 11.06 3.09
C LEU A 25 -2.18 10.54 3.82
N HIS A 26 -1.00 10.78 3.27
CA HIS A 26 0.23 10.34 3.90
C HIS A 26 0.34 10.87 5.32
N LYS A 27 0.04 12.16 5.50
CA LYS A 27 0.13 12.76 6.83
C LYS A 27 -0.86 12.13 7.80
N ARG A 28 -2.07 11.85 7.33
CA ARG A 28 -3.07 11.22 8.19
C ARG A 28 -2.63 9.83 8.63
N LEU A 29 -2.09 9.06 7.70
CA LEU A 29 -1.64 7.71 8.03
C LEU A 29 -0.43 7.74 8.94
N GLU A 30 0.44 8.71 8.75
CA GLU A 30 1.61 8.85 9.61
C GLU A 30 1.18 9.06 11.05
N LYS A 31 0.21 9.95 11.27
CA LYS A 31 -0.28 10.18 12.61
C LYS A 31 -0.85 8.91 13.23
N LYS A 32 -1.62 8.16 12.44
CA LYS A 32 -2.21 6.93 12.95
C LYS A 32 -1.16 5.90 13.31
N ILE A 33 -0.12 5.80 12.50
CA ILE A 33 0.96 4.86 12.80
C ILE A 33 1.64 5.22 14.10
N ILE A 34 1.94 6.50 14.28
CA ILE A 34 2.62 6.95 15.48
C ILE A 34 1.76 6.68 16.70
N VAL A 35 0.49 7.03 16.63
CA VAL A 35 -0.41 6.86 17.76
C VAL A 35 -0.60 5.37 18.09
N SER A 36 -0.59 4.51 17.07
CA SER A 36 -0.80 3.09 17.29
C SER A 36 0.45 2.38 17.79
N GLY A 37 1.58 3.08 17.84
CA GLY A 37 2.81 2.47 18.32
C GLY A 37 3.54 1.63 17.29
N LYS A 38 3.08 1.63 16.05
CA LYS A 38 3.80 0.91 15.01
C LYS A 38 5.02 1.72 14.56
N SER A 39 5.96 1.05 13.93
CA SER A 39 7.19 1.70 13.53
C SER A 39 6.99 2.51 12.25
N LEU A 40 7.86 3.51 12.08
CA LEU A 40 7.87 4.26 10.83
C LEU A 40 8.30 3.40 9.67
N SER A 41 9.08 2.37 9.93
CA SER A 41 9.45 1.43 8.89
C SER A 41 8.23 0.74 8.31
N THR A 42 7.27 0.37 9.17
CA THR A 42 6.02 -0.21 8.71
C THR A 42 5.26 0.79 7.84
N LEU A 43 5.20 2.03 8.28
CA LEU A 43 4.54 3.07 7.50
C LEU A 43 5.19 3.21 6.12
N ASN A 44 6.51 3.23 6.08
CA ASN A 44 7.21 3.40 4.81
C ASN A 44 6.90 2.25 3.86
N ASN A 45 6.84 1.03 4.36
CA ASN A 45 6.50 -0.11 3.53
C ASN A 45 5.09 0.01 2.97
N TYR A 46 4.15 0.38 3.84
CA TYR A 46 2.76 0.54 3.41
C TYR A 46 2.64 1.67 2.41
N MET A 47 3.27 2.80 2.70
CA MET A 47 3.12 3.97 1.82
C MET A 47 3.73 3.74 0.46
N ARG A 48 4.82 3.00 0.40
CA ARG A 48 5.41 2.70 -0.89
C ARG A 48 4.45 1.88 -1.75
N CYS A 49 3.80 0.90 -1.16
CA CYS A 49 2.85 0.08 -1.89
C CYS A 49 1.61 0.88 -2.28
N ILE A 50 1.12 1.72 -1.37
CA ILE A 50 -0.03 2.55 -1.65
C ILE A 50 0.31 3.55 -2.75
N ALA A 51 1.52 4.10 -2.73
CA ALA A 51 1.96 5.03 -3.77
C ALA A 51 1.99 4.37 -5.13
N HIS A 52 2.47 3.13 -5.18
CA HIS A 52 2.52 2.40 -6.43
C HIS A 52 1.12 2.24 -7.03
N LEU A 53 0.18 1.84 -6.20
CA LEU A 53 -1.20 1.66 -6.65
C LEU A 53 -1.81 2.99 -7.06
N SER A 54 -1.57 4.03 -6.26
CA SER A 54 -2.14 5.35 -6.54
C SER A 54 -1.60 5.92 -7.85
N LEU A 55 -0.33 5.71 -8.13
CA LEU A 55 0.25 6.15 -9.39
C LEU A 55 -0.28 5.33 -10.57
N TYR A 56 -0.52 4.05 -10.34
CA TYR A 56 -1.04 3.18 -11.37
C TYR A 56 -2.41 3.68 -11.85
N PHE A 57 -3.29 4.04 -10.92
CA PHE A 57 -4.63 4.52 -11.25
C PHE A 57 -4.72 6.04 -11.33
N LYS A 58 -3.70 6.75 -10.86
CA LYS A 58 -3.66 8.21 -10.81
C LYS A 58 -4.75 8.80 -9.94
N CYS A 59 -5.09 8.08 -8.88
CA CYS A 59 -6.05 8.57 -7.89
C CYS A 59 -5.79 7.85 -6.58
N LEU A 60 -6.46 8.32 -5.52
CA LEU A 60 -6.31 7.69 -4.22
C LEU A 60 -7.01 6.34 -4.21
N PRO A 61 -6.51 5.39 -3.40
CA PRO A 61 -7.18 4.09 -3.29
C PRO A 61 -8.62 4.21 -2.83
N THR A 62 -8.94 5.24 -2.03
CA THR A 62 -10.30 5.44 -1.57
C THR A 62 -11.25 5.86 -2.68
N ASP A 63 -10.71 6.28 -3.82
CA ASP A 63 -11.52 6.64 -4.98
C ASP A 63 -11.78 5.47 -5.90
N LEU A 64 -11.16 4.32 -5.63
CA LEU A 64 -11.32 3.13 -6.46
C LEU A 64 -12.40 2.25 -5.89
N ASP A 65 -13.07 1.49 -6.77
CA ASP A 65 -13.96 0.48 -6.25
C ASP A 65 -13.15 -0.78 -5.95
N LEU A 66 -13.78 -1.69 -5.24
CA LEU A 66 -13.09 -2.88 -4.78
C LEU A 66 -12.65 -3.76 -5.93
N GLU A 67 -13.42 -3.80 -6.98
CA GLU A 67 -13.09 -4.61 -8.14
C GLU A 67 -11.81 -4.14 -8.80
N GLN A 68 -11.63 -2.83 -8.91
CA GLN A 68 -10.40 -2.28 -9.47
C GLN A 68 -9.19 -2.66 -8.61
N ILE A 69 -9.36 -2.60 -7.30
CA ILE A 69 -8.30 -2.96 -6.39
C ILE A 69 -7.96 -4.45 -6.52
N GLU A 70 -8.98 -5.28 -6.62
CA GLU A 70 -8.75 -6.71 -6.77
C GLU A 70 -8.01 -7.03 -8.06
N GLU A 71 -8.35 -6.35 -9.14
CA GLU A 71 -7.65 -6.57 -10.39
C GLU A 71 -6.21 -6.13 -10.31
N TYR A 72 -5.96 -5.03 -9.61
CA TYR A 72 -4.59 -4.60 -9.40
C TYR A 72 -3.80 -5.63 -8.62
N LEU A 73 -4.41 -6.16 -7.55
CA LEU A 73 -3.74 -7.15 -6.73
C LEU A 73 -3.45 -8.43 -7.52
N LEU A 74 -4.38 -8.80 -8.37
CA LEU A 74 -4.16 -9.97 -9.21
C LEU A 74 -2.99 -9.73 -10.17
N SER A 75 -2.93 -8.55 -10.73
CA SER A 75 -1.84 -8.17 -11.60
C SER A 75 -0.49 -8.23 -10.89
N VAL A 76 -0.43 -7.71 -9.68
CA VAL A 76 0.79 -7.76 -8.87
C VAL A 76 1.21 -9.21 -8.65
N LYS A 77 0.24 -10.06 -8.33
CA LYS A 77 0.52 -11.45 -8.06
C LYS A 77 1.06 -12.17 -9.28
N ARG A 78 0.51 -11.86 -10.45
CA ARG A 78 0.91 -12.53 -11.68
C ARG A 78 2.25 -12.08 -12.20
N GLU A 79 2.49 -10.79 -12.15
CA GLU A 79 3.65 -10.24 -12.82
C GLU A 79 4.93 -10.42 -12.05
N ASN A 80 4.80 -10.57 -10.76
CA ASN A 80 5.99 -10.62 -9.95
C ASN A 80 6.28 -12.04 -9.58
N THR A 81 7.54 -12.32 -9.45
CA THR A 81 7.96 -13.61 -8.98
C THR A 81 8.34 -13.45 -7.54
N THR A 82 9.32 -14.11 -7.14
CA THR A 82 9.67 -14.33 -5.78
C THR A 82 9.66 -13.14 -4.85
N PRO A 83 10.41 -12.09 -5.02
CA PRO A 83 10.40 -11.06 -3.98
C PRO A 83 9.08 -10.33 -3.90
N SER A 84 8.26 -10.52 -4.88
CA SER A 84 7.02 -9.81 -4.95
C SER A 84 5.98 -10.29 -3.97
N GLU A 85 6.22 -11.43 -3.36
CA GLU A 85 5.29 -11.89 -2.36
C GLU A 85 5.22 -10.91 -1.20
N SER A 86 6.37 -10.36 -0.80
CA SER A 86 6.38 -9.32 0.21
C SER A 86 5.65 -8.07 -0.26
N PHE A 87 5.88 -7.69 -1.50
CA PHE A 87 5.21 -6.52 -2.05
C PHE A 87 3.70 -6.71 -2.04
N PHE A 88 3.24 -7.89 -2.46
CA PHE A 88 1.82 -8.19 -2.46
C PHE A 88 1.25 -8.10 -1.04
N LYS A 89 1.91 -8.73 -0.08
CA LYS A 89 1.47 -8.71 1.30
C LYS A 89 1.41 -7.30 1.87
N HIS A 90 2.46 -6.54 1.63
CA HIS A 90 2.50 -5.18 2.14
C HIS A 90 1.43 -4.32 1.49
N THR A 91 1.11 -4.59 0.23
CA THR A 91 0.03 -3.86 -0.44
C THR A 91 -1.30 -4.15 0.23
N VAL A 92 -1.60 -5.42 0.49
CA VAL A 92 -2.86 -5.77 1.14
C VAL A 92 -2.93 -5.19 2.55
N TYR A 93 -1.87 -5.37 3.32
CA TYR A 93 -1.85 -4.85 4.69
C TYR A 93 -1.94 -3.33 4.70
N GLY A 94 -1.22 -2.69 3.79
CA GLY A 94 -1.24 -1.23 3.71
C GLY A 94 -2.62 -0.70 3.35
N LEU A 95 -3.27 -1.35 2.38
CA LEU A 95 -4.63 -0.95 2.00
C LEU A 95 -5.60 -1.17 3.14
N ARG A 96 -5.45 -2.29 3.86
CA ARG A 96 -6.33 -2.56 4.99
C ARG A 96 -6.16 -1.49 6.06
N PHE A 97 -4.93 -1.14 6.35
CA PHE A 97 -4.64 -0.09 7.30
C PHE A 97 -5.24 1.24 6.84
N LEU A 98 -5.02 1.57 5.57
CA LEU A 98 -5.53 2.82 5.01
C LEU A 98 -7.04 2.91 5.12
N PHE A 99 -7.73 1.84 4.71
CA PHE A 99 -9.18 1.88 4.72
C PHE A 99 -9.72 2.02 6.14
N ARG A 100 -9.09 1.35 7.09
CA ARG A 100 -9.52 1.50 8.49
C ARG A 100 -9.29 2.91 9.00
N CYS A 101 -8.15 3.49 8.65
CA CYS A 101 -7.85 4.85 9.09
C CYS A 101 -8.80 5.86 8.49
N GLU A 102 -9.30 5.58 7.30
CA GLU A 102 -10.22 6.49 6.62
C GLU A 102 -11.68 6.17 6.90
N GLY A 103 -11.95 5.28 7.82
CA GLY A 103 -13.31 4.95 8.19
C GLY A 103 -14.03 4.03 7.22
N LEU A 104 -13.28 3.32 6.39
CA LEU A 104 -13.84 2.43 5.39
C LEU A 104 -13.60 0.98 5.78
N ASP A 105 -14.05 0.62 6.98
CA ASP A 105 -13.78 -0.71 7.53
C ASP A 105 -14.36 -1.81 6.66
N ASP A 106 -15.49 -1.56 6.03
CA ASP A 106 -16.08 -2.56 5.14
C ASP A 106 -15.14 -2.95 4.03
N ARG A 107 -14.46 -1.96 3.46
CA ARG A 107 -13.51 -2.23 2.39
C ARG A 107 -12.32 -3.01 2.90
N ALA A 108 -11.87 -2.67 4.11
CA ALA A 108 -10.75 -3.39 4.70
C ALA A 108 -11.07 -4.88 4.85
N ILE A 109 -12.28 -5.16 5.28
CA ILE A 109 -12.70 -6.55 5.51
C ILE A 109 -12.80 -7.32 4.20
N ARG A 110 -13.16 -6.65 3.12
CA ARG A 110 -13.35 -7.31 1.84
C ARG A 110 -12.08 -7.60 1.07
N LEU A 111 -10.96 -7.03 1.52
CA LEU A 111 -9.69 -7.32 0.87
C LEU A 111 -9.33 -8.78 1.08
N PRO A 112 -8.53 -9.35 0.16
CA PRO A 112 -8.15 -10.75 0.30
C PRO A 112 -7.50 -11.03 1.65
N HIS A 113 -7.85 -12.16 2.24
CA HIS A 113 -7.20 -12.62 3.45
C HIS A 113 -5.95 -13.38 3.07
N LEU A 114 -4.84 -13.05 3.70
CA LEU A 114 -3.59 -13.75 3.45
C LEU A 114 -3.46 -14.89 4.43
N LYS A 115 -3.21 -16.10 3.91
CA LYS A 115 -2.97 -17.23 4.77
C LYS A 115 -1.59 -17.14 5.36
N ARG A 116 -1.50 -17.50 6.59
CA ARG A 116 -0.21 -17.59 7.18
C ARG A 116 0.46 -18.79 6.73
N ASP A 117 1.19 -19.13 6.53
CA ASP A 117 1.67 -20.29 6.05
C ASP A 117 1.90 -21.31 6.82
N ASN A 118 1.77 -21.03 6.69
CA ASN A 118 1.77 -21.80 6.97
C ASN A 118 1.43 -22.59 7.29
N LYS A 119 1.55 -22.61 7.52
CA LYS A 119 1.03 -23.20 7.80
C LYS A 119 0.71 -24.01 7.51
N SER A 120 0.98 -23.96 7.31
CA SER A 120 0.62 -24.73 7.12
C SER A 120 0.42 -25.42 6.93
N ASN A 121 0.47 -25.39 6.85
CA ASN A 121 0.07 -26.06 6.61
C ASN A 121 0.13 -26.94 6.51
N ARG A 122 0.55 -27.03 6.69
CA ARG A 122 0.47 -27.83 6.58
C ARG A 122 0.07 -28.62 6.61
N LEU A 123 0.16 -28.55 6.71
CA LEU A 123 -0.32 -29.33 6.67
C LEU A 123 -0.64 -29.82 6.49
N SER A 124 -0.40 -29.73 6.58
CA SER A 124 -0.96 -30.14 6.38
C SER A 124 -1.24 -30.37 6.18
#